data_931091106d1576d3cd86b29f5133fe34
#
_entry.id   931091106d1576d3cd86b29f5133fe34
#
_cell.length_a   1.000
_cell.length_b   1.000
_cell.length_c   1.000
_cell.angle_alpha   90.00
_cell.angle_beta   90.00
_cell.angle_gamma   90.00
#
_symmetry.space_group_name_H-M   'P 1'
#
loop_
_entity.id
_entity.type
_entity.pdbx_description
1 polymer ?
#
loop_
_entity_poly.entity_id
_entity_poly.type
_entity_poly.pdbx_seq_one_letter_code
_entity_poly.pdbx_strand_id
1 'polypeptide(L)'
;MTMPNEVVPMIIPTVMIPLTMVSVGLSVVASFIAGLFGIQLKMEGPRKLLEVLLKPKVLVSAFTLNALIMGGIYGWKWWKNYPKLISTIEKEMSVRAKESAIEYQNVSTNQSHFKALKSSTQAPDGIEQVWKADLNSGAFRPAIVSSGRVFTGNKDGVISELDLLTGEVVRTFFTGTMVSPSITLFKNSIYVGEGTHDTHHARVYRFDLKTGKLLGYFQTQGHTEGQAIVGSFENEDTLFIVSGKDGLHAVDPESMKVKWEANPGHMDAAVVVDEDGFVYLGTGREKGDDSKNKTYAAALEFKTGKEIWKKELPASSWMRPVLVGVHVCYVTGEIYFPSERGHIVCFDRKTGEHTAGIHTSEPLASTPKVLDNSILYTSIKGMVCRFDIVSRRNQWCFNAETKGISFAGASYDEKLHVVLYPSVDKGLFVLDANSGTNLLNWKPSEAEGEWKKTYADVTVHEGLWLISDYSKNLRALRPKFLPRTAQSK
;
A
#
# COMPACT_ATOMS: atom_id res chain seq x y z
N MET A 1 -24.93 6.33 -6.62
CA MET A 1 -24.29 7.66 -6.57
C MET A 1 -23.03 7.59 -7.42
N THR A 2 -23.11 8.15 -8.62
CA THR A 2 -22.03 8.20 -9.61
C THR A 2 -20.94 9.13 -9.11
N MET A 3 -19.73 8.63 -9.00
CA MET A 3 -18.54 9.46 -8.78
C MET A 3 -18.30 10.30 -10.05
N PRO A 4 -17.98 11.59 -9.95
CA PRO A 4 -17.58 12.37 -11.11
C PRO A 4 -16.22 11.93 -11.59
N ASN A 5 -16.09 11.63 -12.88
CA ASN A 5 -14.84 11.45 -13.61
C ASN A 5 -14.11 12.81 -13.63
N GLU A 6 -13.15 12.99 -12.76
CA GLU A 6 -12.14 14.03 -12.97
C GLU A 6 -11.15 13.53 -14.02
N VAL A 7 -11.35 13.97 -15.23
CA VAL A 7 -10.39 13.86 -16.32
C VAL A 7 -9.22 14.76 -15.98
N VAL A 8 -8.10 14.18 -15.62
CA VAL A 8 -6.81 14.90 -15.50
C VAL A 8 -6.42 15.34 -16.91
N PRO A 9 -6.25 16.62 -17.20
CA PRO A 9 -5.79 17.07 -18.51
C PRO A 9 -4.33 16.63 -18.69
N MET A 10 -4.12 15.72 -19.64
CA MET A 10 -2.80 15.37 -20.14
C MET A 10 -2.22 16.63 -20.82
N ILE A 11 -1.24 17.25 -20.19
CA ILE A 11 -0.48 18.36 -20.81
C ILE A 11 0.37 17.76 -21.94
N ILE A 12 -0.16 17.85 -23.16
CA ILE A 12 0.60 17.58 -24.38
C ILE A 12 1.45 18.82 -24.65
N PRO A 13 2.78 18.73 -24.69
CA PRO A 13 3.58 19.86 -25.11
C PRO A 13 3.25 20.21 -26.56
N THR A 14 2.74 21.39 -26.77
CA THR A 14 2.42 21.95 -28.07
C THR A 14 3.74 22.22 -28.81
N VAL A 15 4.19 21.26 -29.62
CA VAL A 15 5.28 21.50 -30.56
C VAL A 15 4.69 22.25 -31.73
N MET A 16 4.96 23.54 -31.83
CA MET A 16 4.65 24.34 -33.03
C MET A 16 5.50 23.83 -34.21
N ILE A 17 4.89 23.05 -35.08
CA ILE A 17 5.48 22.65 -36.37
C ILE A 17 5.17 23.77 -37.38
N PRO A 18 6.16 24.31 -38.10
CA PRO A 18 5.90 25.36 -39.13
C PRO A 18 4.98 24.85 -40.22
N LEU A 19 4.00 25.67 -40.60
CA LEU A 19 2.97 25.33 -41.61
C LEU A 19 3.55 24.84 -42.95
N THR A 20 4.78 25.17 -43.30
CA THR A 20 5.48 24.72 -44.53
C THR A 20 5.84 23.25 -44.50
N MET A 21 6.06 22.61 -43.36
CA MET A 21 6.28 21.16 -43.26
C MET A 21 4.98 20.35 -43.36
N VAL A 22 3.86 20.93 -43.03
CA VAL A 22 2.56 20.25 -43.10
C VAL A 22 2.09 20.01 -44.53
N SER A 23 2.37 20.93 -45.47
CA SER A 23 1.96 20.80 -46.88
C SER A 23 2.74 19.73 -47.65
N VAL A 24 4.05 19.54 -47.39
CA VAL A 24 4.86 18.51 -48.04
C VAL A 24 4.56 17.14 -47.45
N GLY A 25 4.34 17.04 -46.14
CA GLY A 25 3.98 15.79 -45.46
C GLY A 25 2.59 15.27 -45.90
N LEU A 26 1.61 16.13 -46.11
CA LEU A 26 0.27 15.77 -46.57
C LEU A 26 0.25 15.20 -48.00
N SER A 27 1.07 15.72 -48.92
CA SER A 27 1.12 15.22 -50.29
C SER A 27 1.80 13.84 -50.38
N VAL A 28 2.84 13.58 -49.60
CA VAL A 28 3.52 12.27 -49.54
C VAL A 28 2.62 11.21 -48.89
N VAL A 29 1.90 11.54 -47.82
CA VAL A 29 0.94 10.64 -47.14
C VAL A 29 -0.25 10.34 -48.04
N ALA A 30 -0.76 11.32 -48.76
CA ALA A 30 -1.87 11.12 -49.70
C ALA A 30 -1.48 10.20 -50.86
N SER A 31 -0.30 10.34 -51.39
CA SER A 31 0.24 9.45 -52.48
C SER A 31 0.45 8.03 -51.99
N PHE A 32 0.94 7.84 -50.79
CA PHE A 32 1.17 6.54 -50.19
C PHE A 32 -0.17 5.80 -49.86
N ILE A 33 -1.14 6.52 -49.34
CA ILE A 33 -2.50 5.96 -49.06
C ILE A 33 -3.21 5.60 -50.37
N ALA A 34 -3.10 6.43 -51.40
CA ALA A 34 -3.67 6.13 -52.71
C ALA A 34 -3.04 4.88 -53.33
N GLY A 35 -1.73 4.68 -53.20
CA GLY A 35 -1.02 3.48 -53.65
C GLY A 35 -1.44 2.20 -52.94
N LEU A 36 -1.71 2.24 -51.64
CA LEU A 36 -2.19 1.11 -50.84
C LEU A 36 -3.58 0.63 -51.21
N PHE A 37 -4.44 1.51 -51.75
CA PHE A 37 -5.81 1.19 -52.13
C PHE A 37 -6.02 1.07 -53.64
N GLY A 38 -4.92 1.06 -54.44
CA GLY A 38 -5.01 0.92 -55.88
C GLY A 38 -5.71 2.06 -56.59
N ILE A 39 -5.77 3.25 -56.00
CA ILE A 39 -6.45 4.44 -56.51
C ILE A 39 -5.42 5.26 -57.31
N GLN A 40 -5.50 5.26 -58.64
CA GLN A 40 -4.75 6.21 -59.45
C GLN A 40 -5.35 7.63 -59.31
N LEU A 41 -4.67 8.48 -58.54
CA LEU A 41 -5.06 9.88 -58.40
C LEU A 41 -4.56 10.68 -59.62
N LYS A 42 -5.41 10.90 -60.61
CA LYS A 42 -5.15 11.93 -61.62
C LYS A 42 -5.37 13.30 -60.94
N MET A 43 -4.27 14.04 -60.77
CA MET A 43 -4.25 15.33 -60.08
C MET A 43 -4.96 16.39 -60.89
N GLU A 44 -6.22 16.60 -60.68
CA GLU A 44 -7.01 17.77 -61.16
C GLU A 44 -7.29 18.74 -60.00
N GLY A 45 -6.24 19.44 -59.57
CA GLY A 45 -6.35 20.61 -58.66
C GLY A 45 -6.60 20.31 -57.18
N PRO A 46 -6.20 21.24 -56.28
CA PRO A 46 -6.25 21.03 -54.80
C PRO A 46 -7.65 20.89 -54.22
N ARG A 47 -8.73 21.40 -54.88
CA ARG A 47 -10.09 21.28 -54.37
C ARG A 47 -10.67 19.86 -54.43
N LYS A 48 -10.38 19.09 -55.49
CA LYS A 48 -10.84 17.68 -55.60
C LYS A 48 -10.11 16.77 -54.63
N LEU A 49 -8.84 17.07 -54.35
CA LEU A 49 -8.07 16.34 -53.33
C LEU A 49 -8.69 16.51 -51.93
N LEU A 50 -9.15 17.71 -51.60
CA LEU A 50 -9.78 18.00 -50.31
C LEU A 50 -11.12 17.27 -50.13
N GLU A 51 -11.91 17.15 -51.21
CA GLU A 51 -13.18 16.41 -51.19
C GLU A 51 -13.00 14.89 -51.00
N VAL A 52 -11.92 14.32 -51.49
CA VAL A 52 -11.60 12.91 -51.29
C VAL A 52 -11.08 12.67 -49.88
N LEU A 53 -10.22 13.56 -49.37
CA LEU A 53 -9.66 13.47 -48.02
C LEU A 53 -10.69 13.69 -46.92
N LEU A 54 -11.74 14.45 -47.18
CA LEU A 54 -12.82 14.69 -46.21
C LEU A 54 -13.88 13.59 -46.19
N LYS A 55 -13.82 12.56 -47.02
CA LYS A 55 -14.73 11.42 -46.91
C LYS A 55 -14.54 10.68 -45.57
N PRO A 56 -15.61 10.38 -44.83
CA PRO A 56 -15.48 9.79 -43.46
C PRO A 56 -14.62 8.53 -43.41
N LYS A 57 -14.71 7.66 -44.42
CA LYS A 57 -13.91 6.40 -44.48
C LYS A 57 -12.40 6.68 -44.67
N VAL A 58 -12.03 7.72 -45.43
CA VAL A 58 -10.62 8.08 -45.64
C VAL A 58 -10.02 8.75 -44.41
N LEU A 59 -10.82 9.62 -43.76
CA LEU A 59 -10.44 10.26 -42.51
C LEU A 59 -10.25 9.25 -41.38
N VAL A 60 -11.14 8.30 -41.18
CA VAL A 60 -11.02 7.26 -40.18
C VAL A 60 -9.79 6.38 -40.42
N SER A 61 -9.53 5.98 -41.67
CA SER A 61 -8.35 5.16 -42.03
C SER A 61 -7.03 5.94 -41.83
N ALA A 62 -7.00 7.22 -42.14
CA ALA A 62 -5.83 8.08 -41.90
C ALA A 62 -5.56 8.31 -40.42
N PHE A 63 -6.63 8.48 -39.61
CA PHE A 63 -6.50 8.61 -38.16
C PHE A 63 -6.01 7.31 -37.51
N THR A 64 -6.53 6.15 -37.95
CA THR A 64 -6.12 4.84 -37.38
C THR A 64 -4.67 4.52 -37.74
N LEU A 65 -4.26 4.80 -38.98
CA LEU A 65 -2.87 4.59 -39.43
C LEU A 65 -1.90 5.53 -38.71
N ASN A 66 -2.28 6.79 -38.49
CA ASN A 66 -1.47 7.75 -37.74
C ASN A 66 -1.34 7.36 -36.28
N ALA A 67 -2.42 6.87 -35.64
CA ALA A 67 -2.39 6.35 -34.25
C ALA A 67 -1.48 5.12 -34.13
N LEU A 68 -1.48 4.20 -35.11
CA LEU A 68 -0.59 3.03 -35.16
C LEU A 68 0.88 3.41 -35.36
N ILE A 69 1.16 4.37 -36.28
CA ILE A 69 2.52 4.84 -36.54
C ILE A 69 3.05 5.62 -35.32
N MET A 70 2.25 6.49 -34.74
CA MET A 70 2.65 7.26 -33.55
C MET A 70 2.81 6.33 -32.32
N GLY A 71 1.90 5.39 -32.12
CA GLY A 71 2.04 4.36 -31.09
C GLY A 71 3.31 3.51 -31.25
N GLY A 72 3.62 3.09 -32.48
CA GLY A 72 4.84 2.37 -32.81
C GLY A 72 6.12 3.20 -32.62
N ILE A 73 6.14 4.45 -33.06
CA ILE A 73 7.31 5.36 -32.93
C ILE A 73 7.52 5.76 -31.47
N TYR A 74 6.46 6.11 -30.74
CA TYR A 74 6.58 6.47 -29.32
C TYR A 74 6.87 5.25 -28.45
N GLY A 75 6.24 4.11 -28.71
CA GLY A 75 6.55 2.86 -28.04
C GLY A 75 7.99 2.40 -28.30
N TRP A 76 8.47 2.49 -29.55
CA TRP A 76 9.84 2.13 -29.92
C TRP A 76 10.88 3.11 -29.37
N LYS A 77 10.62 4.44 -29.38
CA LYS A 77 11.49 5.45 -28.75
C LYS A 77 11.51 5.27 -27.23
N TRP A 78 10.36 4.98 -26.63
CA TRP A 78 10.26 4.71 -25.19
C TRP A 78 11.05 3.45 -24.84
N TRP A 79 10.84 2.36 -25.57
CA TRP A 79 11.55 1.09 -25.37
C TRP A 79 13.06 1.21 -25.57
N LYS A 80 13.50 1.98 -26.55
CA LYS A 80 14.93 2.20 -26.84
C LYS A 80 15.62 3.11 -25.83
N ASN A 81 14.90 4.04 -25.21
CA ASN A 81 15.42 4.95 -24.20
C ASN A 81 15.24 4.45 -22.77
N TYR A 82 14.38 3.44 -22.56
CA TYR A 82 14.11 2.85 -21.25
C TYR A 82 15.38 2.35 -20.53
N PRO A 83 16.30 1.60 -21.18
CA PRO A 83 17.56 1.22 -20.56
C PRO A 83 18.46 2.42 -20.20
N LYS A 84 18.44 3.48 -21.01
CA LYS A 84 19.19 4.72 -20.72
C LYS A 84 18.59 5.49 -19.54
N LEU A 85 17.27 5.54 -19.46
CA LEU A 85 16.57 6.16 -18.34
C LEU A 85 16.90 5.41 -17.04
N ILE A 86 16.82 4.09 -17.03
CA ILE A 86 17.20 3.25 -15.91
C ILE A 86 18.67 3.47 -15.52
N SER A 87 19.59 3.43 -16.47
CA SER A 87 21.03 3.66 -16.18
C SER A 87 21.32 5.08 -15.68
N THR A 88 20.55 6.07 -16.11
CA THR A 88 20.67 7.45 -15.62
C THR A 88 20.15 7.57 -14.19
N ILE A 89 18.99 6.96 -13.91
CA ILE A 89 18.43 6.88 -12.55
C ILE A 89 19.39 6.13 -11.62
N GLU A 90 19.93 4.98 -12.04
CA GLU A 90 20.91 4.21 -11.27
C GLU A 90 22.18 5.03 -10.99
N LYS A 91 22.65 5.81 -11.96
CA LYS A 91 23.83 6.66 -11.82
C LYS A 91 23.57 7.83 -10.87
N GLU A 92 22.43 8.50 -10.97
CA GLU A 92 22.04 9.57 -10.04
C GLU A 92 21.80 9.02 -8.61
N MET A 93 21.17 7.84 -8.48
CA MET A 93 21.02 7.15 -7.22
C MET A 93 22.36 6.76 -6.60
N SER A 94 23.33 6.31 -7.41
CA SER A 94 24.67 5.94 -6.94
C SER A 94 25.49 7.15 -6.46
N VAL A 95 25.31 8.31 -7.08
CA VAL A 95 25.97 9.56 -6.67
C VAL A 95 25.39 10.04 -5.34
N ARG A 96 24.06 10.10 -5.21
CA ARG A 96 23.39 10.49 -3.97
C ARG A 96 23.63 9.51 -2.82
N ALA A 97 23.72 8.20 -3.12
CA ALA A 97 24.05 7.18 -2.13
C ALA A 97 25.49 7.32 -1.58
N LYS A 98 26.44 7.80 -2.38
CA LYS A 98 27.80 8.07 -1.90
C LYS A 98 27.85 9.26 -0.96
N GLU A 99 27.08 10.30 -1.23
CA GLU A 99 26.98 11.48 -0.37
C GLU A 99 26.32 11.15 0.98
N SER A 100 25.24 10.33 0.97
CA SER A 100 24.55 9.92 2.19
C SER A 100 25.30 8.84 2.99
N ALA A 101 26.16 8.02 2.40
CA ALA A 101 26.96 7.03 3.12
C ALA A 101 28.00 7.68 4.07
N ILE A 102 28.49 8.88 3.71
CA ILE A 102 29.41 9.66 4.55
C ILE A 102 28.65 10.21 5.78
N GLU A 103 27.40 10.59 5.62
CA GLU A 103 26.55 11.12 6.69
C GLU A 103 26.06 10.03 7.65
N TYR A 104 25.83 8.79 7.13
CA TYR A 104 25.37 7.64 7.92
C TYR A 104 26.38 7.21 9.00
N GLN A 105 27.68 7.36 8.76
CA GLN A 105 28.71 7.08 9.78
C GLN A 105 28.70 8.06 10.95
N ASN A 106 28.25 9.29 10.73
CA ASN A 106 28.24 10.34 11.76
C ASN A 106 26.99 10.32 12.65
N VAL A 107 25.89 9.68 12.22
CA VAL A 107 24.61 9.67 12.95
C VAL A 107 24.47 8.45 13.89
N SER A 108 25.25 7.39 13.68
CA SER A 108 25.20 6.17 14.53
C SER A 108 25.59 6.41 15.99
N THR A 109 26.15 7.56 16.34
CA THR A 109 26.61 7.91 17.69
C THR A 109 25.59 8.62 18.56
N ASN A 110 24.44 9.05 18.02
CA ASN A 110 23.44 9.83 18.75
C ASN A 110 22.24 9.03 19.31
N GLN A 111 22.36 7.73 19.47
CA GLN A 111 21.27 6.87 19.99
C GLN A 111 20.83 7.10 21.44
N SER A 112 21.42 8.08 22.18
CA SER A 112 21.21 8.19 23.62
C SER A 112 20.11 9.16 24.09
N HIS A 113 19.30 9.75 23.20
CA HIS A 113 18.42 10.86 23.61
C HIS A 113 16.94 10.52 23.80
N PHE A 114 16.46 9.33 23.47
CA PHE A 114 15.12 8.92 23.86
C PHE A 114 15.15 8.20 25.22
N LYS A 115 14.72 8.90 26.29
CA LYS A 115 14.30 8.21 27.50
C LYS A 115 13.08 7.38 27.16
N ALA A 116 13.22 6.06 27.12
CA ALA A 116 12.05 5.16 27.05
C ALA A 116 11.06 5.58 28.14
N LEU A 117 9.83 5.88 27.76
CA LEU A 117 8.77 6.17 28.72
C LEU A 117 8.67 4.96 29.67
N LYS A 118 8.71 5.23 30.97
CA LYS A 118 8.39 4.18 31.96
C LYS A 118 6.97 3.72 31.69
N SER A 119 6.72 2.41 31.77
CA SER A 119 5.37 1.86 31.69
C SER A 119 4.47 2.66 32.64
N SER A 120 3.50 3.37 32.08
CA SER A 120 2.58 4.22 32.81
C SER A 120 1.18 3.67 32.59
N THR A 121 0.46 3.38 33.66
CA THR A 121 -0.99 3.11 33.63
C THR A 121 -1.82 4.39 33.51
N GLN A 122 -1.18 5.53 33.28
CA GLN A 122 -1.85 6.82 33.20
C GLN A 122 -2.16 7.16 31.75
N ALA A 123 -3.42 7.48 31.49
CA ALA A 123 -3.85 8.07 30.23
C ALA A 123 -3.09 9.39 29.95
N PRO A 124 -2.72 9.69 28.70
CA PRO A 124 -2.10 10.96 28.38
C PRO A 124 -3.08 12.12 28.57
N ASP A 125 -2.60 13.24 29.08
CA ASP A 125 -3.38 14.47 29.28
C ASP A 125 -3.44 15.31 27.99
N GLY A 126 -2.60 14.99 27.00
CA GLY A 126 -2.56 15.66 25.71
C GLY A 126 -1.59 15.00 24.74
N ILE A 127 -1.49 15.57 23.57
CA ILE A 127 -0.56 15.13 22.51
C ILE A 127 0.15 16.37 21.96
N GLU A 128 1.44 16.26 21.71
CA GLU A 128 2.22 17.25 20.97
C GLU A 128 2.68 16.70 19.64
N GLN A 129 2.69 17.54 18.62
CA GLN A 129 3.36 17.25 17.37
C GLN A 129 4.85 17.59 17.53
N VAL A 130 5.69 16.55 17.46
CA VAL A 130 7.15 16.69 17.58
C VAL A 130 7.73 17.26 16.29
N TRP A 131 7.33 16.68 15.16
CA TRP A 131 7.70 17.16 13.83
C TRP A 131 6.63 16.78 12.79
N LYS A 132 6.73 17.44 11.64
CA LYS A 132 5.92 17.14 10.44
C LYS A 132 6.81 17.18 9.22
N ALA A 133 6.81 16.12 8.44
CA ALA A 133 7.50 16.01 7.16
C ALA A 133 6.52 16.10 6.00
N ASP A 134 6.94 16.76 4.91
CA ASP A 134 6.22 16.77 3.63
C ASP A 134 6.81 15.68 2.73
N LEU A 135 5.98 14.68 2.39
CA LEU A 135 6.36 13.55 1.52
C LEU A 135 6.09 13.84 0.04
N ASN A 136 5.70 15.07 -0.31
CA ASN A 136 5.26 15.52 -1.62
C ASN A 136 3.95 14.85 -2.11
N SER A 137 3.62 13.66 -1.63
CA SER A 137 2.41 12.92 -1.97
C SER A 137 1.95 12.06 -0.80
N GLY A 138 0.70 11.62 -0.82
CA GLY A 138 0.08 10.88 0.28
C GLY A 138 0.60 9.45 0.42
N ALA A 139 0.64 8.97 1.67
CA ALA A 139 0.95 7.59 1.98
C ALA A 139 -0.34 6.81 2.31
N PHE A 140 -0.36 5.52 1.91
CA PHE A 140 -1.49 4.62 2.11
C PHE A 140 -1.34 3.74 3.34
N ARG A 141 -0.11 3.47 3.75
CA ARG A 141 0.22 2.49 4.79
C ARG A 141 1.06 3.12 5.89
N PRO A 142 1.08 2.51 7.07
CA PRO A 142 1.90 2.99 8.17
C PRO A 142 3.37 3.01 7.80
N ALA A 143 4.09 3.98 8.34
CA ALA A 143 5.54 4.02 8.27
C ALA A 143 6.16 2.87 9.08
N ILE A 144 7.37 2.46 8.73
CA ILE A 144 8.16 1.47 9.46
C ILE A 144 9.32 2.17 10.12
N VAL A 145 9.65 1.80 11.36
CA VAL A 145 10.78 2.36 12.09
C VAL A 145 11.84 1.29 12.32
N SER A 146 13.08 1.62 12.02
CA SER A 146 14.24 0.75 12.30
C SER A 146 15.50 1.58 12.49
N SER A 147 16.27 1.31 13.53
CA SER A 147 17.58 1.91 13.79
C SER A 147 17.59 3.43 13.72
N GLY A 148 16.59 4.10 14.31
CA GLY A 148 16.48 5.57 14.31
C GLY A 148 16.06 6.18 12.98
N ARG A 149 15.56 5.38 12.03
CA ARG A 149 15.06 5.78 10.72
C ARG A 149 13.60 5.42 10.55
N VAL A 150 12.89 6.25 9.80
CA VAL A 150 11.49 6.06 9.42
C VAL A 150 11.42 5.83 7.92
N PHE A 151 10.75 4.78 7.50
CA PHE A 151 10.55 4.45 6.08
C PHE A 151 9.07 4.51 5.75
N THR A 152 8.72 5.22 4.68
CA THR A 152 7.34 5.31 4.20
C THR A 152 7.30 5.41 2.67
N GLY A 153 6.30 4.82 2.05
CA GLY A 153 6.04 4.90 0.61
C GLY A 153 4.84 5.80 0.31
N ASN A 154 4.85 6.47 -0.83
CA ASN A 154 3.78 7.35 -1.26
C ASN A 154 3.14 6.94 -2.60
N LYS A 155 2.08 7.66 -2.98
CA LYS A 155 1.31 7.40 -4.22
C LYS A 155 2.11 7.60 -5.51
N ASP A 156 3.20 8.35 -5.46
CA ASP A 156 4.02 8.66 -6.65
C ASP A 156 5.20 7.70 -6.81
N GLY A 157 5.20 6.59 -6.06
CA GLY A 157 6.26 5.58 -6.12
C GLY A 157 7.54 5.99 -5.41
N VAL A 158 7.48 6.98 -4.52
CA VAL A 158 8.62 7.43 -3.74
C VAL A 158 8.62 6.76 -2.37
N ILE A 159 9.72 6.12 -2.03
CA ILE A 159 10.01 5.64 -0.68
C ILE A 159 10.92 6.68 -0.04
N SER A 160 10.49 7.26 1.06
CA SER A 160 11.27 8.21 1.85
C SER A 160 11.85 7.54 3.08
N GLU A 161 13.15 7.73 3.30
CA GLU A 161 13.82 7.46 4.58
C GLU A 161 14.01 8.80 5.30
N LEU A 162 13.51 8.87 6.53
CA LEU A 162 13.58 10.07 7.35
C LEU A 162 14.33 9.77 8.65
N ASP A 163 14.92 10.80 9.22
CA ASP A 163 15.43 10.74 10.58
C ASP A 163 14.27 10.70 11.59
N LEU A 164 14.29 9.75 12.52
CA LEU A 164 13.21 9.57 13.49
C LEU A 164 13.03 10.74 14.45
N LEU A 165 14.13 11.47 14.75
CA LEU A 165 14.11 12.56 15.74
C LEU A 165 13.63 13.88 15.14
N THR A 166 14.04 14.16 13.90
CA THR A 166 13.83 15.46 13.26
C THR A 166 12.73 15.43 12.19
N GLY A 167 12.45 14.26 11.61
CA GLY A 167 11.55 14.13 10.47
C GLY A 167 12.17 14.59 9.15
N GLU A 168 13.47 14.92 9.12
CA GLU A 168 14.17 15.32 7.91
C GLU A 168 14.33 14.13 6.97
N VAL A 169 14.06 14.36 5.68
CA VAL A 169 14.26 13.32 4.65
C VAL A 169 15.75 13.14 4.42
N VAL A 170 16.26 11.96 4.75
CA VAL A 170 17.67 11.59 4.59
C VAL A 170 17.95 11.19 3.15
N ARG A 171 17.06 10.38 2.56
CA ARG A 171 17.15 9.94 1.16
C ARG A 171 15.82 9.41 0.66
N THR A 172 15.74 9.22 -0.65
CA THR A 172 14.57 8.66 -1.32
C THR A 172 14.98 7.54 -2.27
N PHE A 173 14.06 6.58 -2.45
CA PHE A 173 14.15 5.51 -3.44
C PHE A 173 12.93 5.59 -4.33
N PHE A 174 12.97 4.93 -5.48
CA PHE A 174 11.88 5.00 -6.45
C PHE A 174 11.46 3.61 -6.90
N THR A 175 10.15 3.38 -6.96
CA THR A 175 9.52 2.27 -7.63
C THR A 175 8.99 2.72 -9.00
N GLY A 176 8.43 1.81 -9.79
CA GLY A 176 7.86 2.16 -11.09
C GLY A 176 6.53 2.89 -10.99
N THR A 177 5.74 2.57 -9.96
CA THR A 177 4.40 3.13 -9.74
C THR A 177 4.14 3.32 -8.24
N MET A 178 2.93 3.65 -7.85
CA MET A 178 2.51 3.89 -6.48
C MET A 178 2.97 2.78 -5.51
N VAL A 179 3.51 3.17 -4.36
CA VAL A 179 3.77 2.26 -3.24
C VAL A 179 2.46 2.06 -2.47
N SER A 180 1.76 0.96 -2.78
CA SER A 180 0.51 0.60 -2.12
C SER A 180 0.71 -0.22 -0.84
N PRO A 181 1.60 -1.24 -0.81
CA PRO A 181 1.81 -2.05 0.40
C PRO A 181 2.70 -1.36 1.43
N SER A 182 2.70 -1.91 2.64
CA SER A 182 3.70 -1.57 3.65
C SER A 182 5.08 -2.06 3.23
N ILE A 183 6.11 -1.31 3.64
CA ILE A 183 7.52 -1.67 3.45
C ILE A 183 7.89 -2.82 4.39
N THR A 184 8.75 -3.71 3.95
CA THR A 184 9.34 -4.76 4.78
C THR A 184 10.84 -4.57 4.88
N LEU A 185 11.34 -4.54 6.11
CA LEU A 185 12.76 -4.51 6.40
C LEU A 185 13.19 -5.89 6.88
N PHE A 186 14.21 -6.44 6.23
CA PHE A 186 14.77 -7.73 6.65
C PHE A 186 16.27 -7.77 6.40
N LYS A 187 17.06 -8.08 7.44
CA LYS A 187 18.53 -8.01 7.40
C LYS A 187 18.99 -6.64 6.87
N ASN A 188 19.78 -6.61 5.81
CA ASN A 188 20.24 -5.38 5.17
C ASN A 188 19.44 -5.03 3.91
N SER A 189 18.15 -5.36 3.86
CA SER A 189 17.32 -5.14 2.67
C SER A 189 15.98 -4.50 3.00
N ILE A 190 15.51 -3.66 2.07
CA ILE A 190 14.17 -3.09 2.01
C ILE A 190 13.43 -3.82 0.89
N TYR A 191 12.26 -4.39 1.20
CA TYR A 191 11.36 -4.98 0.21
C TYR A 191 10.10 -4.14 0.12
N VAL A 192 9.68 -3.83 -1.09
CA VAL A 192 8.47 -3.02 -1.33
C VAL A 192 7.82 -3.39 -2.64
N GLY A 193 6.50 -3.62 -2.60
CA GLY A 193 5.68 -3.82 -3.78
C GLY A 193 5.22 -2.49 -4.39
N GLU A 194 4.70 -2.56 -5.59
CA GLU A 194 4.15 -1.42 -6.33
C GLU A 194 2.79 -1.73 -6.93
N GLY A 195 2.03 -0.68 -7.24
CA GLY A 195 0.78 -0.77 -7.99
C GLY A 195 -0.45 -1.00 -7.14
N THR A 196 -1.58 -0.99 -7.81
CA THR A 196 -2.93 -1.25 -7.30
C THR A 196 -3.68 -2.18 -8.25
N HIS A 197 -4.96 -2.46 -7.99
CA HIS A 197 -5.81 -3.35 -8.80
C HIS A 197 -5.71 -3.17 -10.32
N ASP A 198 -5.46 -1.93 -10.78
CA ASP A 198 -5.36 -1.61 -12.21
C ASP A 198 -3.93 -1.81 -12.76
N THR A 199 -2.98 -2.20 -11.89
CA THR A 199 -1.59 -2.44 -12.27
C THR A 199 -1.39 -3.91 -12.63
N HIS A 200 -0.97 -4.16 -13.86
CA HIS A 200 -0.54 -5.48 -14.31
C HIS A 200 0.98 -5.52 -14.36
N HIS A 201 1.57 -6.69 -14.12
CA HIS A 201 3.02 -6.87 -14.11
C HIS A 201 3.74 -5.98 -13.08
N ALA A 202 3.17 -5.88 -11.88
CA ALA A 202 3.78 -5.17 -10.76
C ALA A 202 5.07 -5.85 -10.29
N ARG A 203 5.87 -5.12 -9.54
CA ARG A 203 7.15 -5.62 -9.02
C ARG A 203 7.21 -5.51 -7.52
N VAL A 204 7.97 -6.41 -6.93
CA VAL A 204 8.49 -6.28 -5.57
C VAL A 204 9.98 -6.01 -5.68
N TYR A 205 10.39 -4.81 -5.27
CA TYR A 205 11.78 -4.36 -5.33
C TYR A 205 12.53 -4.76 -4.07
N ARG A 206 13.83 -5.02 -4.23
CA ARG A 206 14.78 -5.20 -3.15
C ARG A 206 15.84 -4.12 -3.21
N PHE A 207 15.92 -3.27 -2.20
CA PHE A 207 16.98 -2.25 -2.06
C PHE A 207 17.91 -2.62 -0.91
N ASP A 208 19.17 -2.25 -1.03
CA ASP A 208 20.12 -2.30 0.07
C ASP A 208 19.78 -1.23 1.11
N LEU A 209 19.61 -1.64 2.37
CA LEU A 209 19.17 -0.76 3.45
C LEU A 209 20.20 0.35 3.75
N LYS A 210 21.50 0.07 3.65
CA LYS A 210 22.57 1.04 3.96
C LYS A 210 22.79 2.03 2.83
N THR A 211 22.83 1.55 1.59
CA THR A 211 23.23 2.36 0.43
C THR A 211 22.06 2.87 -0.40
N GLY A 212 20.87 2.28 -0.24
CA GLY A 212 19.70 2.55 -1.08
C GLY A 212 19.80 2.00 -2.51
N LYS A 213 20.85 1.25 -2.81
CA LYS A 213 21.05 0.68 -4.15
C LYS A 213 19.98 -0.38 -4.42
N LEU A 214 19.37 -0.34 -5.62
CA LEU A 214 18.54 -1.43 -6.10
C LEU A 214 19.38 -2.69 -6.27
N LEU A 215 19.01 -3.76 -5.55
CA LEU A 215 19.68 -5.06 -5.61
C LEU A 215 19.00 -6.02 -6.59
N GLY A 216 17.71 -5.84 -6.83
CA GLY A 216 16.92 -6.65 -7.73
C GLY A 216 15.43 -6.42 -7.54
N TYR A 217 14.64 -7.15 -8.30
CA TYR A 217 13.18 -7.16 -8.15
C TYR A 217 12.62 -8.53 -8.56
N PHE A 218 11.43 -8.82 -8.06
CA PHE A 218 10.59 -9.92 -8.50
C PHE A 218 9.43 -9.37 -9.32
N GLN A 219 9.23 -9.90 -10.53
CA GLN A 219 8.14 -9.49 -11.43
C GLN A 219 6.97 -10.44 -11.26
N THR A 220 5.78 -9.90 -11.01
CA THR A 220 4.51 -10.64 -10.96
C THR A 220 3.68 -10.42 -12.24
N GLN A 221 2.61 -11.20 -12.41
CA GLN A 221 1.62 -10.99 -13.48
C GLN A 221 0.45 -10.10 -13.03
N GLY A 222 0.28 -9.90 -11.73
CA GLY A 222 -0.76 -9.08 -11.11
C GLY A 222 -0.19 -7.84 -10.43
N HIS A 223 -1.00 -7.25 -9.54
CA HIS A 223 -0.60 -6.15 -8.66
C HIS A 223 -0.05 -6.69 -7.32
N THR A 224 0.69 -5.87 -6.58
CA THR A 224 1.29 -6.25 -5.29
C THR A 224 0.84 -5.31 -4.17
N GLU A 225 -0.46 -5.30 -3.86
CA GLU A 225 -1.03 -4.48 -2.78
C GLU A 225 -0.78 -5.05 -1.39
N GLY A 226 -0.64 -6.36 -1.28
CA GLY A 226 -0.26 -7.03 -0.04
C GLY A 226 1.20 -6.77 0.31
N GLN A 227 1.47 -6.57 1.60
CA GLN A 227 2.84 -6.46 2.08
C GLN A 227 3.63 -7.75 1.77
N ALA A 228 4.78 -7.63 1.12
CA ALA A 228 5.70 -8.76 1.00
C ALA A 228 6.29 -9.09 2.39
N ILE A 229 6.10 -10.32 2.86
CA ILE A 229 6.48 -10.76 4.21
C ILE A 229 7.65 -11.71 4.15
N VAL A 230 8.68 -11.50 4.96
CA VAL A 230 9.71 -12.51 5.17
C VAL A 230 9.31 -13.36 6.37
N GLY A 231 9.15 -14.64 6.14
CA GLY A 231 9.01 -15.67 7.18
C GLY A 231 10.29 -16.49 7.31
N SER A 232 10.53 -17.03 8.50
CA SER A 232 11.67 -17.90 8.78
C SER A 232 11.18 -19.18 9.44
N PHE A 233 11.63 -20.33 8.94
CA PHE A 233 11.34 -21.64 9.51
C PHE A 233 12.54 -22.58 9.31
N GLU A 234 12.98 -23.29 10.36
CA GLU A 234 14.13 -24.20 10.34
C GLU A 234 15.39 -23.60 9.68
N ASN A 235 15.73 -22.36 10.03
CA ASN A 235 16.86 -21.57 9.49
C ASN A 235 16.74 -21.23 8.00
N GLU A 236 15.57 -21.37 7.41
CA GLU A 236 15.30 -20.98 6.05
C GLU A 236 14.43 -19.72 6.03
N ASP A 237 14.91 -18.68 5.33
CA ASP A 237 14.16 -17.45 5.12
C ASP A 237 13.43 -17.50 3.77
N THR A 238 12.19 -17.06 3.75
CA THR A 238 11.38 -17.00 2.52
C THR A 238 10.61 -15.71 2.47
N LEU A 239 10.72 -15.00 1.34
CA LEU A 239 9.93 -13.82 1.02
C LEU A 239 8.63 -14.28 0.36
N PHE A 240 7.50 -14.00 0.99
CA PHE A 240 6.16 -14.28 0.48
C PHE A 240 5.59 -13.05 -0.20
N ILE A 241 5.27 -13.17 -1.48
CA ILE A 241 4.73 -12.11 -2.33
C ILE A 241 3.33 -12.52 -2.78
N VAL A 242 2.34 -11.70 -2.46
CA VAL A 242 0.97 -11.86 -2.95
C VAL A 242 0.72 -10.96 -4.15
N SER A 243 -0.01 -11.45 -5.15
CA SER A 243 -0.15 -10.73 -6.41
C SER A 243 -1.51 -10.94 -7.09
N GLY A 244 -2.57 -10.45 -6.47
CA GLY A 244 -3.91 -10.51 -7.04
C GLY A 244 -4.27 -11.90 -7.59
N LYS A 245 -4.61 -12.01 -8.87
CA LYS A 245 -4.93 -13.27 -9.56
C LYS A 245 -3.75 -14.23 -9.71
N ASP A 246 -2.54 -13.71 -9.65
CA ASP A 246 -1.32 -14.50 -9.79
C ASP A 246 -1.03 -15.36 -8.54
N GLY A 247 -1.70 -15.03 -7.42
CA GLY A 247 -1.68 -15.80 -6.19
C GLY A 247 -0.48 -15.49 -5.30
N LEU A 248 0.16 -16.52 -4.78
CA LEU A 248 1.25 -16.46 -3.81
C LEU A 248 2.55 -17.01 -4.40
N HIS A 249 3.61 -16.22 -4.28
CA HIS A 249 4.98 -16.62 -4.65
C HIS A 249 5.85 -16.68 -3.39
N ALA A 250 6.48 -17.82 -3.15
CA ALA A 250 7.55 -17.98 -2.16
C ALA A 250 8.89 -17.82 -2.86
N VAL A 251 9.64 -16.81 -2.45
CA VAL A 251 10.82 -16.34 -3.15
C VAL A 251 12.00 -16.36 -2.18
N ASP A 252 13.17 -16.74 -2.65
CA ASP A 252 14.40 -16.55 -1.89
C ASP A 252 14.68 -15.04 -1.73
N PRO A 253 14.79 -14.52 -0.49
CA PRO A 253 14.87 -13.08 -0.26
C PRO A 253 16.16 -12.44 -0.82
N GLU A 254 17.24 -13.21 -0.95
CA GLU A 254 18.51 -12.65 -1.43
C GLU A 254 18.62 -12.67 -2.97
N SER A 255 18.30 -13.79 -3.57
CA SER A 255 18.40 -13.96 -5.03
C SER A 255 17.15 -13.52 -5.80
N MET A 256 16.03 -13.29 -5.12
CA MET A 256 14.71 -13.00 -5.69
C MET A 256 14.22 -14.11 -6.64
N LYS A 257 14.65 -15.35 -6.43
CA LYS A 257 14.23 -16.51 -7.23
C LYS A 257 13.10 -17.26 -6.55
N VAL A 258 12.15 -17.73 -7.36
CA VAL A 258 11.03 -18.56 -6.88
C VAL A 258 11.56 -19.85 -6.27
N LYS A 259 11.04 -20.19 -5.09
CA LYS A 259 11.17 -21.49 -4.44
C LYS A 259 9.96 -22.37 -4.78
N TRP A 260 8.77 -21.81 -4.64
CA TRP A 260 7.50 -22.42 -5.02
C TRP A 260 6.41 -21.34 -5.23
N GLU A 261 5.31 -21.74 -5.86
CA GLU A 261 4.16 -20.90 -6.13
C GLU A 261 2.88 -21.64 -5.79
N ALA A 262 1.85 -20.91 -5.36
CA ALA A 262 0.52 -21.44 -5.11
C ALA A 262 -0.55 -20.42 -5.56
N ASN A 263 -1.61 -20.89 -6.18
CA ASN A 263 -2.73 -20.02 -6.56
C ASN A 263 -4.04 -20.50 -5.90
N PRO A 264 -4.27 -20.15 -4.63
CA PRO A 264 -5.50 -20.48 -3.90
C PRO A 264 -6.70 -19.67 -4.35
N GLY A 265 -6.50 -18.59 -5.11
CA GLY A 265 -7.46 -17.60 -5.56
C GLY A 265 -6.86 -16.19 -5.57
N HIS A 266 -7.70 -15.17 -5.77
CA HIS A 266 -7.27 -13.77 -5.76
C HIS A 266 -6.76 -13.34 -4.38
N MET A 267 -5.58 -12.73 -4.32
CA MET A 267 -4.90 -12.39 -3.06
C MET A 267 -4.42 -10.94 -3.03
N ASP A 268 -5.01 -10.15 -2.13
CA ASP A 268 -4.58 -8.77 -1.82
C ASP A 268 -4.00 -8.64 -0.41
N ALA A 269 -4.27 -9.64 0.43
CA ALA A 269 -3.82 -9.69 1.81
C ALA A 269 -2.46 -10.39 1.94
N ALA A 270 -1.55 -9.80 2.70
CA ALA A 270 -0.31 -10.47 3.08
C ALA A 270 -0.59 -11.76 3.87
N VAL A 271 0.33 -12.70 3.82
CA VAL A 271 0.28 -13.93 4.61
C VAL A 271 0.78 -13.72 6.04
N VAL A 272 0.53 -14.68 6.92
CA VAL A 272 1.21 -14.81 8.21
C VAL A 272 1.83 -16.20 8.32
N VAL A 273 3.02 -16.27 8.90
CA VAL A 273 3.76 -17.52 9.10
C VAL A 273 3.87 -17.78 10.61
N ASP A 274 3.72 -19.02 11.03
CA ASP A 274 3.90 -19.42 12.41
C ASP A 274 5.20 -20.20 12.66
N GLU A 275 5.43 -20.51 13.91
CA GLU A 275 6.59 -21.25 14.40
C GLU A 275 6.62 -22.74 13.99
N ASP A 276 5.48 -23.30 13.63
CA ASP A 276 5.33 -24.69 13.17
C ASP A 276 5.54 -24.83 11.65
N GLY A 277 5.80 -23.72 10.94
CA GLY A 277 6.02 -23.71 9.48
C GLY A 277 4.73 -23.75 8.66
N PHE A 278 3.65 -23.20 9.17
CA PHE A 278 2.43 -22.98 8.41
C PHE A 278 2.39 -21.56 7.86
N VAL A 279 1.94 -21.41 6.63
CA VAL A 279 1.69 -20.15 5.96
C VAL A 279 0.18 -19.97 5.81
N TYR A 280 -0.40 -19.03 6.55
CA TYR A 280 -1.83 -18.75 6.52
C TYR A 280 -2.13 -17.58 5.59
N LEU A 281 -3.15 -17.75 4.78
CA LEU A 281 -3.60 -16.77 3.79
C LEU A 281 -5.13 -16.70 3.71
N GLY A 282 -5.62 -15.56 3.28
CA GLY A 282 -7.01 -15.35 2.91
C GLY A 282 -7.11 -14.92 1.44
N THR A 283 -8.17 -15.32 0.75
CA THR A 283 -8.47 -14.88 -0.61
C THR A 283 -9.61 -13.88 -0.64
N GLY A 284 -9.62 -13.03 -1.64
CA GLY A 284 -10.68 -12.07 -1.93
C GLY A 284 -11.34 -12.33 -3.27
N ARG A 285 -12.20 -11.40 -3.67
CA ARG A 285 -12.80 -11.31 -5.01
C ARG A 285 -12.19 -10.16 -5.76
N GLU A 286 -11.94 -10.32 -7.04
CA GLU A 286 -11.52 -9.20 -7.87
C GLU A 286 -12.68 -8.20 -8.07
N LYS A 287 -12.34 -6.94 -8.27
CA LYS A 287 -13.31 -5.89 -8.62
C LYS A 287 -14.07 -6.27 -9.90
N GLY A 288 -15.38 -6.38 -9.80
CA GLY A 288 -16.24 -6.80 -10.92
C GLY A 288 -16.50 -8.29 -11.02
N ASP A 289 -15.91 -9.10 -10.15
CA ASP A 289 -16.25 -10.51 -10.04
C ASP A 289 -17.69 -10.71 -9.55
N ASP A 290 -18.36 -11.75 -10.09
CA ASP A 290 -19.67 -12.17 -9.59
C ASP A 290 -19.55 -12.57 -8.10
N SER A 291 -20.57 -12.19 -7.31
CA SER A 291 -20.71 -12.58 -5.90
C SER A 291 -20.69 -14.10 -5.64
N LYS A 292 -20.77 -14.90 -6.70
CA LYS A 292 -20.68 -16.38 -6.65
C LYS A 292 -19.26 -16.91 -6.49
N ASN A 293 -18.23 -16.11 -6.76
CA ASN A 293 -16.85 -16.57 -6.57
C ASN A 293 -16.56 -16.73 -5.09
N LYS A 294 -16.21 -17.95 -4.72
CA LYS A 294 -15.92 -18.32 -3.34
C LYS A 294 -14.58 -17.78 -2.89
N THR A 295 -14.54 -17.36 -1.63
CA THR A 295 -13.33 -16.91 -0.96
C THR A 295 -12.92 -17.92 0.10
N TYR A 296 -11.61 -18.00 0.39
CA TYR A 296 -11.06 -19.06 1.22
C TYR A 296 -10.05 -18.54 2.22
N ALA A 297 -10.02 -19.19 3.38
CA ALA A 297 -8.87 -19.25 4.25
C ALA A 297 -8.10 -20.54 3.96
N ALA A 298 -6.79 -20.50 3.96
CA ALA A 298 -5.97 -21.70 3.77
C ALA A 298 -4.71 -21.65 4.63
N ALA A 299 -4.18 -22.83 4.95
CA ALA A 299 -2.86 -23.05 5.48
C ALA A 299 -2.04 -23.88 4.50
N LEU A 300 -0.84 -23.40 4.20
CA LEU A 300 0.13 -24.08 3.34
C LEU A 300 1.38 -24.44 4.14
N GLU A 301 2.09 -25.46 3.70
CA GLU A 301 3.40 -25.83 4.23
C GLU A 301 4.46 -24.82 3.76
N PHE A 302 5.28 -24.31 4.68
CA PHE A 302 6.28 -23.27 4.43
C PHE A 302 7.28 -23.63 3.31
N LYS A 303 7.77 -24.87 3.31
CA LYS A 303 8.85 -25.28 2.38
C LYS A 303 8.37 -25.60 0.97
N THR A 304 7.12 -26.07 0.82
CA THR A 304 6.65 -26.64 -0.45
C THR A 304 5.43 -25.93 -1.03
N GLY A 305 4.73 -25.10 -0.23
CA GLY A 305 3.46 -24.51 -0.61
C GLY A 305 2.30 -25.50 -0.69
N LYS A 306 2.50 -26.76 -0.24
CA LYS A 306 1.43 -27.76 -0.22
C LYS A 306 0.29 -27.34 0.70
N GLU A 307 -0.94 -27.43 0.20
CA GLU A 307 -2.13 -27.13 0.98
C GLU A 307 -2.29 -28.17 2.11
N ILE A 308 -2.42 -27.67 3.34
CA ILE A 308 -2.65 -28.46 4.55
C ILE A 308 -4.16 -28.50 4.80
N TRP A 309 -4.80 -27.35 4.79
CA TRP A 309 -6.24 -27.22 4.85
C TRP A 309 -6.72 -25.97 4.10
N LYS A 310 -7.98 -26.00 3.65
CA LYS A 310 -8.68 -24.90 2.99
C LYS A 310 -10.12 -24.86 3.45
N LYS A 311 -10.61 -23.68 3.83
CA LYS A 311 -11.98 -23.45 4.34
C LYS A 311 -12.61 -22.26 3.64
N GLU A 312 -13.89 -22.36 3.32
CA GLU A 312 -14.64 -21.25 2.72
C GLU A 312 -14.83 -20.13 3.73
N LEU A 313 -14.61 -18.89 3.28
CA LEU A 313 -14.88 -17.66 4.03
C LEU A 313 -16.21 -17.05 3.58
N PRO A 314 -16.94 -16.38 4.48
CA PRO A 314 -18.23 -15.76 4.15
C PRO A 314 -18.12 -14.55 3.22
N ALA A 315 -16.95 -13.91 3.15
CA ALA A 315 -16.68 -12.75 2.32
C ALA A 315 -15.16 -12.62 2.06
N SER A 316 -14.75 -11.66 1.25
CA SER A 316 -13.36 -11.39 0.91
C SER A 316 -12.51 -11.06 2.13
N SER A 317 -11.31 -11.64 2.19
CA SER A 317 -10.28 -11.32 3.17
C SER A 317 -9.25 -10.37 2.53
N TRP A 318 -9.43 -9.07 2.74
CA TRP A 318 -8.59 -8.02 2.19
C TRP A 318 -7.35 -7.72 3.03
N MET A 319 -7.31 -8.25 4.25
CA MET A 319 -6.28 -7.93 5.22
C MET A 319 -5.59 -9.19 5.71
N ARG A 320 -4.33 -9.01 6.13
CA ARG A 320 -3.52 -10.09 6.69
C ARG A 320 -4.23 -10.73 7.88
N PRO A 321 -4.31 -12.06 7.95
CA PRO A 321 -4.81 -12.76 9.11
C PRO A 321 -3.92 -12.54 10.33
N VAL A 322 -4.45 -12.81 11.52
CA VAL A 322 -3.69 -12.71 12.79
C VAL A 322 -3.72 -14.03 13.55
N LEU A 323 -2.62 -14.30 14.25
CA LEU A 323 -2.49 -15.47 15.11
C LEU A 323 -2.79 -15.08 16.56
N VAL A 324 -3.71 -15.80 17.20
CA VAL A 324 -4.08 -15.60 18.61
C VAL A 324 -4.13 -16.96 19.31
N GLY A 325 -3.11 -17.28 20.09
CA GLY A 325 -2.96 -18.62 20.68
C GLY A 325 -2.97 -19.71 19.61
N VAL A 326 -3.88 -20.68 19.74
CA VAL A 326 -4.02 -21.79 18.78
C VAL A 326 -4.87 -21.42 17.56
N HIS A 327 -5.32 -20.17 17.45
CA HIS A 327 -6.24 -19.71 16.42
C HIS A 327 -5.51 -18.88 15.34
N VAL A 328 -5.96 -19.03 14.10
CA VAL A 328 -5.74 -18.04 13.03
C VAL A 328 -7.08 -17.39 12.71
N CYS A 329 -7.11 -16.05 12.75
CA CYS A 329 -8.34 -15.28 12.59
C CYS A 329 -8.26 -14.34 11.38
N TYR A 330 -9.36 -14.31 10.64
CA TYR A 330 -9.55 -13.51 9.44
C TYR A 330 -10.62 -12.45 9.69
N VAL A 331 -10.37 -11.23 9.26
CA VAL A 331 -11.41 -10.22 9.11
C VAL A 331 -11.86 -10.21 7.65
N THR A 332 -13.16 -10.22 7.41
CA THR A 332 -13.72 -10.30 6.08
C THR A 332 -14.81 -9.25 5.85
N GLY A 333 -15.01 -8.88 4.60
CA GLY A 333 -16.06 -7.96 4.20
C GLY A 333 -15.93 -7.56 2.73
N GLU A 334 -17.03 -7.15 2.13
CA GLU A 334 -17.05 -6.65 0.76
C GLU A 334 -17.03 -5.13 0.74
N ILE A 335 -15.87 -4.54 0.49
CA ILE A 335 -15.71 -3.07 0.47
C ILE A 335 -16.46 -2.40 -0.68
N TYR A 336 -16.70 -3.13 -1.75
CA TYR A 336 -17.47 -2.65 -2.91
C TYR A 336 -18.98 -2.79 -2.72
N PHE A 337 -19.42 -3.54 -1.72
CA PHE A 337 -20.83 -3.76 -1.37
C PHE A 337 -21.06 -3.39 0.10
N PRO A 338 -21.08 -2.08 0.43
CA PRO A 338 -21.13 -1.61 1.83
C PRO A 338 -22.42 -1.94 2.58
N SER A 339 -23.40 -2.52 1.91
CA SER A 339 -24.62 -3.10 2.52
C SER A 339 -24.38 -4.51 3.09
N GLU A 340 -23.30 -5.18 2.71
CA GLU A 340 -22.95 -6.49 3.24
C GLU A 340 -22.32 -6.36 4.64
N ARG A 341 -22.43 -7.44 5.39
CA ARG A 341 -21.86 -7.52 6.74
C ARG A 341 -20.39 -7.90 6.67
N GLY A 342 -19.64 -7.50 7.69
CA GLY A 342 -18.32 -8.04 7.93
C GLY A 342 -18.37 -9.23 8.87
N HIS A 343 -17.26 -9.96 8.93
CA HIS A 343 -17.12 -11.13 9.80
C HIS A 343 -15.70 -11.19 10.36
N ILE A 344 -15.60 -11.67 11.59
CA ILE A 344 -14.37 -12.27 12.10
C ILE A 344 -14.60 -13.76 12.09
N VAL A 345 -13.69 -14.52 11.50
CA VAL A 345 -13.75 -15.98 11.45
C VAL A 345 -12.41 -16.54 11.89
N CYS A 346 -12.41 -17.36 12.92
CA CYS A 346 -11.22 -17.98 13.46
C CYS A 346 -11.25 -19.49 13.29
N PHE A 347 -10.12 -20.05 12.91
CA PHE A 347 -9.91 -21.48 12.76
C PHE A 347 -8.78 -21.95 13.68
N ASP A 348 -8.82 -23.20 14.09
CA ASP A 348 -7.66 -23.85 14.67
C ASP A 348 -6.51 -23.89 13.64
N ARG A 349 -5.32 -23.48 14.04
CA ARG A 349 -4.19 -23.31 13.13
C ARG A 349 -3.81 -24.63 12.42
N LYS A 350 -3.88 -25.77 13.12
CA LYS A 350 -3.42 -27.07 12.61
C LYS A 350 -4.48 -27.80 11.81
N THR A 351 -5.74 -27.76 12.24
CA THR A 351 -6.81 -28.56 11.66
C THR A 351 -7.70 -27.77 10.70
N GLY A 352 -7.72 -26.46 10.77
CA GLY A 352 -8.66 -25.61 10.07
C GLY A 352 -10.10 -25.75 10.58
N GLU A 353 -10.33 -26.33 11.75
CA GLU A 353 -11.66 -26.38 12.35
C GLU A 353 -12.08 -25.01 12.83
N HIS A 354 -13.35 -24.64 12.61
CA HIS A 354 -13.88 -23.35 13.05
C HIS A 354 -13.94 -23.29 14.59
N THR A 355 -13.33 -22.27 15.18
CA THR A 355 -13.22 -22.15 16.64
C THR A 355 -14.00 -20.98 17.22
N ALA A 356 -14.00 -19.84 16.56
CA ALA A 356 -14.70 -18.63 17.03
C ALA A 356 -15.07 -17.73 15.83
N GLY A 357 -16.01 -16.83 16.05
CA GLY A 357 -16.37 -15.84 15.04
C GLY A 357 -17.51 -14.93 15.52
N ILE A 358 -17.67 -13.83 14.79
CA ILE A 358 -18.71 -12.84 15.00
C ILE A 358 -19.11 -12.20 13.67
N HIS A 359 -20.40 -11.90 13.51
CA HIS A 359 -20.90 -11.04 12.45
C HIS A 359 -20.86 -9.59 12.90
N THR A 360 -20.48 -8.69 12.03
CA THR A 360 -20.50 -7.25 12.26
C THR A 360 -21.56 -6.59 11.39
N SER A 361 -22.04 -5.42 11.78
CA SER A 361 -23.03 -4.67 10.99
C SER A 361 -22.46 -4.07 9.70
N GLU A 362 -21.14 -4.00 9.59
CA GLU A 362 -20.43 -3.28 8.53
C GLU A 362 -19.23 -4.09 8.07
N PRO A 363 -18.82 -3.97 6.81
CA PRO A 363 -17.61 -4.60 6.29
C PRO A 363 -16.36 -4.21 7.09
N LEU A 364 -15.40 -5.14 7.16
CA LEU A 364 -14.10 -4.96 7.79
C LEU A 364 -13.02 -4.90 6.70
N ALA A 365 -12.25 -3.82 6.69
CA ALA A 365 -11.21 -3.59 5.67
C ALA A 365 -9.92 -2.99 6.25
N SER A 366 -9.64 -3.28 7.53
CA SER A 366 -8.39 -2.89 8.18
C SER A 366 -7.70 -4.10 8.78
N THR A 367 -6.37 -4.04 8.84
CA THR A 367 -5.58 -5.11 9.48
C THR A 367 -5.90 -5.17 10.97
N PRO A 368 -6.42 -6.31 11.47
CA PRO A 368 -6.69 -6.47 12.89
C PRO A 368 -5.39 -6.50 13.68
N LYS A 369 -5.47 -6.16 14.96
CA LYS A 369 -4.33 -6.26 15.90
C LYS A 369 -4.69 -7.21 17.03
N VAL A 370 -3.68 -7.89 17.53
CA VAL A 370 -3.84 -8.79 18.68
C VAL A 370 -3.58 -8.02 19.96
N LEU A 371 -4.45 -8.21 20.93
CA LEU A 371 -4.35 -7.68 22.29
C LEU A 371 -4.75 -8.78 23.26
N ASP A 372 -3.79 -9.43 23.91
CA ASP A 372 -3.97 -10.63 24.70
C ASP A 372 -4.68 -11.75 23.92
N ASN A 373 -5.79 -12.27 24.41
CA ASN A 373 -6.68 -13.23 23.73
C ASN A 373 -7.78 -12.55 22.91
N SER A 374 -7.59 -11.30 22.55
CA SER A 374 -8.58 -10.50 21.84
C SER A 374 -8.04 -9.97 20.53
N ILE A 375 -8.95 -9.60 19.66
CA ILE A 375 -8.68 -8.96 18.37
C ILE A 375 -9.26 -7.55 18.41
N LEU A 376 -8.41 -6.55 18.18
CA LEU A 376 -8.85 -5.20 17.83
C LEU A 376 -9.16 -5.19 16.33
N TYR A 377 -10.37 -4.77 15.98
CA TYR A 377 -10.78 -4.61 14.60
C TYR A 377 -11.51 -3.29 14.37
N THR A 378 -11.51 -2.84 13.12
CA THR A 378 -12.21 -1.62 12.72
C THR A 378 -13.10 -1.88 11.51
N SER A 379 -14.29 -1.28 11.49
CA SER A 379 -15.16 -1.28 10.32
C SER A 379 -14.83 -0.14 9.37
N ILE A 380 -15.29 -0.24 8.13
CA ILE A 380 -15.13 0.82 7.13
C ILE A 380 -15.81 2.15 7.51
N LYS A 381 -16.72 2.15 8.49
CA LYS A 381 -17.39 3.36 9.01
C LYS A 381 -16.84 3.83 10.35
N GLY A 382 -15.73 3.26 10.81
CA GLY A 382 -15.01 3.74 11.99
C GLY A 382 -15.52 3.19 13.33
N MET A 383 -16.20 2.05 13.31
CA MET A 383 -16.43 1.28 14.53
C MET A 383 -15.13 0.59 14.94
N VAL A 384 -14.64 0.83 16.13
CA VAL A 384 -13.46 0.18 16.74
C VAL A 384 -13.92 -0.73 17.84
N CYS A 385 -13.62 -2.01 17.76
CA CYS A 385 -14.06 -3.00 18.76
C CYS A 385 -12.91 -3.90 19.22
N ARG A 386 -13.03 -4.39 20.44
CA ARG A 386 -12.20 -5.47 20.99
C ARG A 386 -13.04 -6.73 21.11
N PHE A 387 -12.74 -7.73 20.29
CA PHE A 387 -13.40 -9.03 20.26
C PHE A 387 -12.57 -10.04 21.04
N ASP A 388 -13.16 -10.61 22.08
CA ASP A 388 -12.53 -11.67 22.88
C ASP A 388 -12.86 -13.05 22.29
N ILE A 389 -11.82 -13.80 21.93
CA ILE A 389 -11.98 -15.08 21.25
C ILE A 389 -12.55 -16.15 22.16
N VAL A 390 -12.24 -16.12 23.46
CA VAL A 390 -12.67 -17.13 24.44
C VAL A 390 -14.16 -17.00 24.73
N SER A 391 -14.59 -15.78 25.06
CA SER A 391 -16.02 -15.51 25.32
C SER A 391 -16.85 -15.38 24.05
N ARG A 392 -16.20 -15.24 22.88
CA ARG A 392 -16.82 -15.03 21.55
C ARG A 392 -17.71 -13.79 21.49
N ARG A 393 -17.31 -12.72 22.19
CA ARG A 393 -18.09 -11.46 22.31
C ARG A 393 -17.17 -10.25 22.20
N ASN A 394 -17.75 -9.14 21.76
CA ASN A 394 -17.10 -7.85 21.92
C ASN A 394 -17.09 -7.48 23.40
N GLN A 395 -15.91 -7.20 23.94
CA GLN A 395 -15.75 -6.66 25.27
C GLN A 395 -16.22 -5.20 25.32
N TRP A 396 -15.87 -4.45 24.28
CA TRP A 396 -16.33 -3.09 24.05
C TRP A 396 -16.30 -2.73 22.56
N CYS A 397 -17.06 -1.70 22.21
CA CYS A 397 -17.01 -1.05 20.90
C CYS A 397 -17.07 0.48 21.08
N PHE A 398 -16.30 1.19 20.29
CA PHE A 398 -16.29 2.63 20.17
C PHE A 398 -16.67 3.02 18.75
N ASN A 399 -17.57 3.99 18.57
CA ASN A 399 -17.97 4.52 17.28
C ASN A 399 -17.38 5.92 17.06
N ALA A 400 -16.45 6.04 16.12
CA ALA A 400 -15.84 7.32 15.76
C ALA A 400 -16.75 8.20 14.88
N GLU A 401 -17.90 7.68 14.40
CA GLU A 401 -18.88 8.40 13.57
C GLU A 401 -18.24 9.07 12.35
N THR A 402 -17.43 8.33 11.62
CA THR A 402 -16.73 8.87 10.44
C THR A 402 -17.70 9.13 9.29
N LYS A 403 -17.44 10.19 8.51
CA LYS A 403 -18.25 10.54 7.34
C LYS A 403 -17.79 9.85 6.06
N GLY A 404 -16.66 9.19 6.05
CA GLY A 404 -16.08 8.53 4.90
C GLY A 404 -15.72 7.07 5.17
N ILE A 405 -15.33 6.35 4.12
CA ILE A 405 -14.79 5.00 4.23
C ILE A 405 -13.39 5.09 4.86
N SER A 406 -13.16 4.34 5.94
CA SER A 406 -11.87 4.22 6.62
C SER A 406 -11.24 2.87 6.31
N PHE A 407 -9.97 2.90 5.92
CA PHE A 407 -9.13 1.70 5.78
C PHE A 407 -8.08 1.60 6.90
N ALA A 408 -7.98 2.65 7.73
CA ALA A 408 -7.07 2.64 8.86
C ALA A 408 -7.56 1.69 9.94
N GLY A 409 -6.66 0.85 10.42
CA GLY A 409 -6.86 -0.01 11.58
C GLY A 409 -6.52 0.71 12.89
N ALA A 410 -7.03 0.16 13.98
CA ALA A 410 -6.59 0.56 15.30
C ALA A 410 -5.18 0.01 15.58
N SER A 411 -4.36 0.80 16.27
CA SER A 411 -3.05 0.39 16.78
C SER A 411 -3.07 0.35 18.30
N TYR A 412 -2.17 -0.41 18.90
CA TYR A 412 -2.07 -0.54 20.35
C TYR A 412 -0.71 -0.05 20.84
N ASP A 413 -0.73 0.85 21.81
CA ASP A 413 0.45 1.24 22.58
C ASP A 413 0.45 0.45 23.90
N GLU A 414 1.25 -0.61 23.92
CA GLU A 414 1.35 -1.52 25.06
C GLU A 414 1.86 -0.83 26.32
N LYS A 415 2.77 0.14 26.19
CA LYS A 415 3.35 0.86 27.34
C LYS A 415 2.33 1.75 28.05
N LEU A 416 1.39 2.31 27.30
CA LEU A 416 0.37 3.21 27.81
C LEU A 416 -0.98 2.52 28.01
N HIS A 417 -1.16 1.29 27.56
CA HIS A 417 -2.43 0.56 27.52
C HIS A 417 -3.54 1.34 26.81
N VAL A 418 -3.22 1.96 25.68
CA VAL A 418 -4.19 2.70 24.89
C VAL A 418 -4.30 2.17 23.47
N VAL A 419 -5.48 2.28 22.92
CA VAL A 419 -5.77 2.01 21.52
C VAL A 419 -5.82 3.33 20.77
N LEU A 420 -5.09 3.39 19.65
CA LEU A 420 -4.98 4.57 18.79
C LEU A 420 -5.76 4.33 17.51
N TYR A 421 -6.74 5.16 17.23
CA TYR A 421 -7.52 5.08 16.00
C TYR A 421 -7.48 6.39 15.20
N PRO A 422 -6.81 6.41 14.04
CA PRO A 422 -6.76 7.56 13.16
C PRO A 422 -8.02 7.59 12.28
N SER A 423 -9.00 8.38 12.69
CA SER A 423 -10.24 8.54 11.92
C SER A 423 -9.99 9.31 10.62
N VAL A 424 -10.73 8.96 9.58
CA VAL A 424 -10.60 9.59 8.26
C VAL A 424 -10.88 11.10 8.28
N ASP A 425 -11.73 11.59 9.19
CA ASP A 425 -12.17 13.00 9.24
C ASP A 425 -12.24 13.61 10.64
N LYS A 426 -12.09 12.81 11.71
CA LYS A 426 -12.31 13.26 13.09
C LYS A 426 -11.01 13.47 13.89
N GLY A 427 -9.86 13.08 13.36
CA GLY A 427 -8.59 13.16 14.08
C GLY A 427 -8.14 11.81 14.63
N LEU A 428 -7.18 11.85 15.54
CA LEU A 428 -6.67 10.69 16.26
C LEU A 428 -7.44 10.51 17.57
N PHE A 429 -8.13 9.41 17.69
CA PHE A 429 -8.74 8.98 18.96
C PHE A 429 -7.73 8.15 19.76
N VAL A 430 -7.68 8.41 21.07
CA VAL A 430 -6.95 7.65 22.07
C VAL A 430 -7.97 7.01 22.99
N LEU A 431 -8.08 5.69 22.95
CA LEU A 431 -9.06 4.95 23.73
C LEU A 431 -8.36 4.15 24.82
N ASP A 432 -9.01 4.00 25.97
CA ASP A 432 -8.60 3.05 27.01
C ASP A 432 -8.72 1.62 26.45
N ALA A 433 -7.66 0.84 26.51
CA ALA A 433 -7.61 -0.48 25.89
C ALA A 433 -8.55 -1.51 26.58
N ASN A 434 -8.89 -1.29 27.85
CA ASN A 434 -9.75 -2.20 28.61
C ASN A 434 -11.23 -1.90 28.43
N SER A 435 -11.61 -0.62 28.39
CA SER A 435 -13.01 -0.19 28.39
C SER A 435 -13.49 0.36 27.04
N GLY A 436 -12.58 0.73 26.12
CA GLY A 436 -12.93 1.43 24.88
C GLY A 436 -13.34 2.89 25.09
N THR A 437 -13.21 3.42 26.33
CA THR A 437 -13.54 4.81 26.63
C THR A 437 -12.63 5.75 25.88
N ASN A 438 -13.20 6.77 25.23
CA ASN A 438 -12.42 7.81 24.57
C ASN A 438 -11.77 8.71 25.63
N LEU A 439 -10.45 8.64 25.73
CA LEU A 439 -9.63 9.41 26.66
C LEU A 439 -9.28 10.77 26.07
N LEU A 440 -9.00 10.82 24.76
CA LEU A 440 -8.53 12.01 24.08
C LEU A 440 -8.84 11.92 22.57
N ASN A 441 -9.18 13.07 21.99
CA ASN A 441 -9.25 13.24 20.54
C ASN A 441 -8.30 14.38 20.16
N TRP A 442 -7.31 14.07 19.32
CA TRP A 442 -6.33 15.02 18.86
C TRP A 442 -6.52 15.37 17.37
N LYS A 443 -6.38 16.65 17.09
CA LYS A 443 -6.22 17.17 15.73
C LYS A 443 -5.06 18.18 15.75
N PRO A 444 -4.37 18.37 14.60
CA PRO A 444 -3.40 19.44 14.52
C PRO A 444 -4.07 20.80 14.73
N SER A 445 -3.36 21.74 15.38
CA SER A 445 -3.76 23.14 15.45
C SER A 445 -3.71 23.79 14.06
N GLU A 446 -4.29 24.96 13.89
CA GLU A 446 -4.21 25.72 12.63
C GLU A 446 -2.77 25.96 12.19
N ALA A 447 -1.84 26.22 13.11
CA ALA A 447 -0.42 26.41 12.85
C ALA A 447 0.28 25.11 12.38
N GLU A 448 -0.15 23.95 12.87
CA GLU A 448 0.37 22.65 12.50
C GLU A 448 -0.26 22.13 11.19
N GLY A 449 -1.32 22.78 10.72
CA GLY A 449 -2.04 22.47 9.50
C GLY A 449 -3.23 21.54 9.72
N GLU A 450 -4.09 21.44 8.72
CA GLU A 450 -5.36 20.75 8.77
C GLU A 450 -5.20 19.21 8.88
N TRP A 451 -6.12 18.56 9.60
CA TRP A 451 -6.29 17.10 9.55
C TRP A 451 -6.80 16.69 8.17
N LYS A 452 -6.04 15.88 7.48
CA LYS A 452 -6.39 15.33 6.17
C LYS A 452 -6.79 13.86 6.31
N LYS A 453 -7.48 13.32 5.29
CA LYS A 453 -7.83 11.90 5.25
C LYS A 453 -6.61 11.04 5.54
N THR A 454 -6.75 10.06 6.42
CA THR A 454 -5.73 9.04 6.66
C THR A 454 -6.33 7.66 6.42
N TYR A 455 -5.52 6.78 5.83
CA TYR A 455 -5.86 5.38 5.58
C TYR A 455 -4.82 4.44 6.20
N ALA A 456 -3.77 5.01 6.78
CA ALA A 456 -2.70 4.27 7.44
C ALA A 456 -2.98 4.12 8.93
N ASP A 457 -2.67 2.95 9.47
CA ASP A 457 -2.61 2.73 10.92
C ASP A 457 -1.54 3.63 11.55
N VAL A 458 -1.64 3.87 12.85
CA VAL A 458 -0.58 4.56 13.62
C VAL A 458 0.59 3.61 13.83
N THR A 459 1.81 4.06 13.53
CA THR A 459 3.01 3.35 13.95
C THR A 459 3.40 3.81 15.35
N VAL A 460 3.44 2.86 16.29
CA VAL A 460 3.88 3.12 17.67
C VAL A 460 5.34 2.69 17.82
N HIS A 461 6.21 3.61 18.21
CA HIS A 461 7.62 3.31 18.42
C HIS A 461 8.20 4.17 19.54
N GLU A 462 8.64 3.53 20.64
CA GLU A 462 9.36 4.14 21.77
C GLU A 462 8.75 5.47 22.31
N GLY A 463 7.41 5.53 22.38
CA GLY A 463 6.68 6.70 22.86
C GLY A 463 6.46 7.77 21.80
N LEU A 464 6.74 7.48 20.53
CA LEU A 464 6.31 8.26 19.38
C LEU A 464 5.18 7.53 18.65
N TRP A 465 4.23 8.29 18.15
CA TRP A 465 3.14 7.86 17.31
C TRP A 465 3.29 8.51 15.93
N LEU A 466 3.56 7.71 14.90
CA LEU A 466 3.73 8.20 13.55
C LEU A 466 2.42 8.03 12.78
N ILE A 467 1.96 9.11 12.14
CA ILE A 467 0.72 9.12 11.35
C ILE A 467 0.99 9.75 10.00
N SER A 468 0.74 9.01 8.93
CA SER A 468 0.72 9.54 7.57
C SER A 468 -0.69 9.90 7.14
N ASP A 469 -0.82 10.98 6.37
CA ASP A 469 -2.08 11.30 5.72
C ASP A 469 -2.04 11.02 4.20
N TYR A 470 -3.22 10.95 3.60
CA TYR A 470 -3.36 10.66 2.17
C TYR A 470 -3.03 11.87 1.27
N SER A 471 -2.73 13.03 1.86
CA SER A 471 -2.32 14.22 1.11
C SER A 471 -0.83 14.23 0.85
N LYS A 472 -0.03 14.36 1.91
CA LYS A 472 1.44 14.42 1.80
C LYS A 472 2.18 14.45 3.13
N ASN A 473 1.51 14.44 4.27
CA ASN A 473 2.19 14.65 5.54
C ASN A 473 2.45 13.34 6.26
N LEU A 474 3.63 13.25 6.87
CA LEU A 474 3.95 12.32 7.94
C LEU A 474 4.21 13.16 9.21
N ARG A 475 3.56 12.79 10.30
CA ARG A 475 3.67 13.48 11.60
C ARG A 475 4.20 12.53 12.65
N ALA A 476 5.11 13.00 13.48
CA ALA A 476 5.45 12.33 14.73
C ALA A 476 4.77 13.07 15.88
N LEU A 477 4.05 12.31 16.66
CA LEU A 477 3.29 12.77 17.82
C LEU A 477 3.87 12.14 19.08
N ARG A 478 3.78 12.86 20.20
CA ARG A 478 4.17 12.37 21.52
C ARG A 478 3.05 12.59 22.52
N PRO A 479 2.68 11.58 23.33
CA PRO A 479 1.76 11.78 24.45
C PRO A 479 2.39 12.66 25.53
N LYS A 480 1.61 13.60 26.07
CA LYS A 480 1.98 14.48 27.19
C LYS A 480 1.34 13.99 28.47
N PHE A 481 2.09 14.11 29.56
CA PHE A 481 1.62 13.82 30.92
C PHE A 481 1.87 15.04 31.78
N LEU A 482 0.81 15.57 32.37
CA LEU A 482 0.94 16.65 33.36
C LEU A 482 1.54 16.11 34.67
N PRO A 483 2.45 16.89 35.29
CA PRO A 483 2.90 16.53 36.63
C PRO A 483 1.69 16.45 37.55
N ARG A 484 1.46 15.32 38.20
CA ARG A 484 0.48 15.27 39.30
C ARG A 484 0.98 16.19 40.39
N THR A 485 0.36 17.32 40.56
CA THR A 485 0.48 18.09 41.81
C THR A 485 0.12 17.11 42.93
N ALA A 486 1.07 16.93 43.85
CA ALA A 486 0.86 16.11 45.03
C ALA A 486 -0.51 16.52 45.64
N GLN A 487 -1.49 15.65 45.53
CA GLN A 487 -2.71 15.87 46.26
C GLN A 487 -2.31 15.94 47.73
N SER A 488 -2.41 17.15 48.31
CA SER A 488 -2.23 17.39 49.71
C SER A 488 -3.09 16.38 50.48
N LYS A 489 -2.40 15.65 51.34
CA LYS A 489 -3.01 14.73 52.32
C LYS A 489 -4.07 15.40 53.15
#